data_e231422132b425d44476cda88f9d7656
#
_entry.id   e231422132b425d44476cda88f9d7656
#
_cell.length_a   1.000
_cell.length_b   1.000
_cell.length_c   1.000
_cell.angle_alpha   90.00
_cell.angle_beta   90.00
_cell.angle_gamma   90.00
#
_symmetry.space_group_name_H-M   'P 1'
#
loop_
_entity.id
_entity.type
_entity.pdbx_description
1 polymer ?
#
loop_
_entity_poly.entity_id
_entity_poly.type
_entity_poly.pdbx_seq_one_letter_code
_entity_poly.pdbx_strand_id
1 'polypeptide(L)'
;GSGKSTLIRTFNGLEAIDDGQLEIVGIPLDADQDERQIRRIRRRVGMVFQQFNLFPHLSILDNISLAPIRVKKVARAEAEQRAHGLLAQMGIADQAMKYPAELSGGQQQRVAIARALAMDPELMLFDEPTSALDPERVKEVLDAMRCLAADGMTMVVVTHELGFAREVADRVLFMDEGRVVELTNSSTFFTQASEERSRRF
;
A
#
# COMPACT_ATOMS: atom_id res chain seq x y z
N GLY A 1 16.27 0.54 12.23
CA GLY A 1 15.46 0.87 11.07
C GLY A 1 16.08 1.93 10.19
N SER A 2 16.06 1.72 8.86
CA SER A 2 16.61 2.68 7.88
C SER A 2 15.68 3.85 7.54
N GLY A 3 14.53 4.02 8.22
CA GLY A 3 13.60 5.14 8.02
C GLY A 3 12.58 4.96 6.88
N LYS A 4 12.53 3.83 6.18
CA LYS A 4 11.62 3.60 5.04
C LYS A 4 10.14 3.75 5.40
N SER A 5 9.72 3.10 6.49
CA SER A 5 8.32 3.19 6.97
C SER A 5 7.96 4.59 7.43
N THR A 6 8.90 5.31 8.06
CA THR A 6 8.73 6.72 8.41
C THR A 6 8.51 7.56 7.16
N LEU A 7 9.37 7.40 6.15
CA LEU A 7 9.24 8.13 4.89
C LEU A 7 7.89 7.88 4.20
N ILE A 8 7.48 6.62 4.01
CA ILE A 8 6.21 6.33 3.32
C ILE A 8 4.99 6.85 4.09
N ARG A 9 5.06 6.91 5.42
CA ARG A 9 4.00 7.45 6.27
C ARG A 9 3.89 8.97 6.23
N THR A 10 4.92 9.68 5.83
CA THR A 10 4.80 11.13 5.57
C THR A 10 3.92 11.41 4.35
N PHE A 11 3.86 10.49 3.35
CA PHE A 11 3.10 10.69 2.11
C PHE A 11 1.58 10.75 2.32
N ASN A 12 1.06 10.22 3.41
CA ASN A 12 -0.35 10.33 3.77
C ASN A 12 -0.60 11.12 5.06
N GLY A 13 0.44 11.81 5.57
CA GLY A 13 0.36 12.64 6.77
C GLY A 13 0.15 11.83 8.05
N LEU A 14 0.58 10.56 8.11
CA LEU A 14 0.65 9.79 9.36
C LEU A 14 1.87 10.15 10.21
N GLU A 15 2.95 10.54 9.54
CA GLU A 15 4.14 11.13 10.16
C GLU A 15 4.30 12.55 9.66
N ALA A 16 4.72 13.46 10.54
CA ALA A 16 5.02 14.84 10.18
C ALA A 16 6.33 14.94 9.39
N ILE A 17 6.45 15.95 8.56
CA ILE A 17 7.73 16.40 8.01
C ILE A 17 8.23 17.57 8.84
N ASP A 18 9.50 17.57 9.20
CA ASP A 18 10.10 18.64 10.01
C ASP A 18 10.54 19.81 9.13
N ASP A 19 11.00 19.52 7.91
CA ASP A 19 11.48 20.49 6.93
C ASP A 19 11.41 19.92 5.51
N GLY A 20 11.47 20.81 4.51
CA GLY A 20 11.44 20.43 3.10
C GLY A 20 10.09 20.60 2.44
N GLN A 21 9.98 20.10 1.21
CA GLN A 21 8.78 20.17 0.38
C GLN A 21 8.37 18.77 -0.06
N LEU A 22 7.10 18.44 0.14
CA LEU A 22 6.50 17.19 -0.29
C LEU A 22 5.23 17.50 -1.09
N GLU A 23 5.12 16.90 -2.26
CA GLU A 23 3.91 16.97 -3.08
C GLU A 23 3.41 15.56 -3.38
N ILE A 24 2.17 15.29 -3.03
CA ILE A 24 1.54 13.98 -3.22
C ILE A 24 0.29 14.14 -4.06
N VAL A 25 0.25 13.46 -5.21
CA VAL A 25 -0.84 13.52 -6.20
C VAL A 25 -1.27 14.97 -6.52
N GLY A 26 -0.27 15.88 -6.69
CA GLY A 26 -0.50 17.29 -6.97
C GLY A 26 -0.99 18.12 -5.77
N ILE A 27 -0.89 17.60 -4.55
CA ILE A 27 -1.26 18.30 -3.31
C ILE A 27 0.00 18.54 -2.50
N PRO A 28 0.37 19.82 -2.23
CA PRO A 28 1.50 20.12 -1.37
C PRO A 28 1.18 19.73 0.08
N LEU A 29 2.21 19.27 0.78
CA LEU A 29 2.18 18.95 2.21
C LEU A 29 3.44 19.52 2.85
N ASP A 30 3.26 20.46 3.77
CA ASP A 30 4.31 21.18 4.46
C ASP A 30 4.36 20.78 5.94
N ALA A 31 5.36 21.28 6.67
CA ALA A 31 5.54 21.00 8.08
C ALA A 31 4.34 21.38 8.95
N ASP A 32 3.58 22.42 8.58
CA ASP A 32 2.37 22.87 9.29
C ASP A 32 1.20 21.88 9.20
N GLN A 33 1.28 20.88 8.33
CA GLN A 33 0.31 19.78 8.16
C GLN A 33 -1.17 20.23 8.22
N ASP A 34 -1.62 21.06 7.28
CA ASP A 34 -3.04 21.41 7.18
C ASP A 34 -3.90 20.14 7.08
N GLU A 35 -4.73 19.89 8.09
CA GLU A 35 -5.64 18.75 8.11
C GLU A 35 -6.53 18.65 6.86
N ARG A 36 -6.84 19.77 6.20
CA ARG A 36 -7.64 19.76 4.97
C ARG A 36 -6.84 19.15 3.82
N GLN A 37 -5.55 19.48 3.70
CA GLN A 37 -4.64 18.89 2.70
C GLN A 37 -4.47 17.40 2.96
N ILE A 38 -4.21 17.00 4.21
CA ILE A 38 -4.11 15.59 4.60
C ILE A 38 -5.38 14.81 4.25
N ARG A 39 -6.57 15.37 4.55
CA ARG A 39 -7.84 14.71 4.20
C ARG A 39 -8.03 14.59 2.68
N ARG A 40 -7.56 15.56 1.88
CA ARG A 40 -7.59 15.51 0.42
C ARG A 40 -6.65 14.42 -0.10
N ILE A 41 -5.43 14.33 0.43
CA ILE A 41 -4.46 13.28 0.10
C ILE A 41 -5.06 11.91 0.43
N ARG A 42 -5.55 11.69 1.65
CA ARG A 42 -6.10 10.39 2.11
C ARG A 42 -7.33 9.92 1.32
N ARG A 43 -7.99 10.79 0.58
CA ARG A 43 -9.08 10.41 -0.33
C ARG A 43 -8.59 9.86 -1.67
N ARG A 44 -7.36 10.19 -2.06
CA ARG A 44 -6.74 9.86 -3.34
C ARG A 44 -5.59 8.86 -3.21
N VAL A 45 -5.14 8.61 -1.99
CA VAL A 45 -4.02 7.73 -1.68
C VAL A 45 -4.50 6.58 -0.81
N GLY A 46 -4.36 5.37 -1.29
CA GLY A 46 -4.59 4.15 -0.52
C GLY A 46 -3.33 3.78 0.28
N MET A 47 -3.51 3.20 1.46
CA MET A 47 -2.38 2.68 2.25
C MET A 47 -2.68 1.30 2.81
N VAL A 48 -1.71 0.42 2.65
CA VAL A 48 -1.69 -0.95 3.16
C VAL A 48 -0.51 -1.08 4.12
N PHE A 49 -0.80 -1.54 5.33
CA PHE A 49 0.18 -1.65 6.41
C PHE A 49 0.69 -3.09 6.54
N GLN A 50 1.79 -3.24 7.26
CA GLN A 50 2.31 -4.53 7.70
C GLN A 50 1.28 -5.33 8.52
N GLN A 51 0.60 -4.67 9.45
CA GLN A 51 -0.58 -5.22 10.13
C GLN A 51 -1.81 -4.89 9.28
N PHE A 52 -2.70 -5.85 9.13
CA PHE A 52 -3.85 -5.74 8.21
C PHE A 52 -4.84 -4.63 8.59
N ASN A 53 -4.92 -4.29 9.88
CA ASN A 53 -5.75 -3.21 10.45
C ASN A 53 -7.22 -3.29 10.01
N LEU A 54 -7.75 -4.50 9.86
CA LEU A 54 -9.17 -4.71 9.57
C LEU A 54 -10.01 -4.43 10.81
N PHE A 55 -11.22 -3.95 10.61
CA PHE A 55 -12.19 -3.78 11.70
C PHE A 55 -12.72 -5.16 12.12
N PRO A 56 -12.39 -5.66 13.33
CA PRO A 56 -12.67 -7.03 13.72
C PRO A 56 -14.16 -7.32 13.90
N HIS A 57 -14.97 -6.30 14.15
CA HIS A 57 -16.42 -6.38 14.38
C HIS A 57 -17.25 -6.20 13.10
N LEU A 58 -16.61 -5.98 11.96
CA LEU A 58 -17.27 -5.84 10.65
C LEU A 58 -17.00 -7.07 9.79
N SER A 59 -17.99 -7.43 8.96
CA SER A 59 -17.77 -8.41 7.90
C SER A 59 -16.68 -7.94 6.92
N ILE A 60 -16.14 -8.84 6.13
CA ILE A 60 -15.15 -8.49 5.09
C ILE A 60 -15.78 -7.53 4.07
N LEU A 61 -17.01 -7.76 3.66
CA LEU A 61 -17.75 -6.87 2.77
C LEU A 61 -17.90 -5.47 3.38
N ASP A 62 -18.28 -5.37 4.64
CA ASP A 62 -18.41 -4.09 5.33
C ASP A 62 -17.05 -3.40 5.54
N ASN A 63 -15.98 -4.13 5.82
CA ASN A 63 -14.62 -3.58 5.89
C ASN A 63 -14.23 -2.83 4.61
N ILE A 64 -14.61 -3.36 3.45
CA ILE A 64 -14.26 -2.79 2.14
C ILE A 64 -15.22 -1.65 1.78
N SER A 65 -16.53 -1.82 2.00
CA SER A 65 -17.56 -0.87 1.56
C SER A 65 -17.72 0.36 2.47
N LEU A 66 -17.27 0.29 3.72
CA LEU A 66 -17.47 1.34 4.72
C LEU A 66 -16.93 2.71 4.27
N ALA A 67 -15.69 2.77 3.79
CA ALA A 67 -15.05 4.02 3.42
C ALA A 67 -15.71 4.67 2.19
N PRO A 68 -16.01 3.97 1.08
CA PRO A 68 -16.80 4.52 -0.02
C PRO A 68 -18.14 5.11 0.44
N ILE A 69 -18.87 4.41 1.29
CA ILE A 69 -20.18 4.88 1.80
C ILE A 69 -20.02 6.13 2.68
N ARG A 70 -19.08 6.10 3.64
CA ARG A 70 -18.95 7.16 4.65
C ARG A 70 -18.24 8.40 4.12
N VAL A 71 -17.19 8.23 3.31
CA VAL A 71 -16.29 9.31 2.85
C VAL A 71 -16.69 9.84 1.49
N LYS A 72 -16.94 8.95 0.50
CA LYS A 72 -17.33 9.34 -0.85
C LYS A 72 -18.84 9.49 -1.03
N LYS A 73 -19.66 9.08 -0.04
CA LYS A 73 -21.12 9.11 -0.07
C LYS A 73 -21.73 8.28 -1.20
N VAL A 74 -21.04 7.23 -1.60
CA VAL A 74 -21.52 6.25 -2.58
C VAL A 74 -22.71 5.48 -1.99
N ALA A 75 -23.69 5.14 -2.82
CA ALA A 75 -24.82 4.31 -2.40
C ALA A 75 -24.33 2.93 -1.92
N ARG A 76 -24.98 2.39 -0.85
CA ARG A 76 -24.57 1.11 -0.26
C ARG A 76 -24.49 -0.02 -1.30
N ALA A 77 -25.51 -0.16 -2.12
CA ALA A 77 -25.56 -1.20 -3.15
C ALA A 77 -24.39 -1.13 -4.16
N GLU A 78 -24.03 0.08 -4.57
CA GLU A 78 -22.88 0.33 -5.46
C GLU A 78 -21.55 0.00 -4.77
N ALA A 79 -21.39 0.44 -3.50
CA ALA A 79 -20.19 0.16 -2.72
C ALA A 79 -20.01 -1.35 -2.46
N GLU A 80 -21.10 -2.08 -2.16
CA GLU A 80 -21.08 -3.53 -1.98
C GLU A 80 -20.78 -4.26 -3.30
N GLN A 81 -21.37 -3.84 -4.40
CA GLN A 81 -21.07 -4.40 -5.73
C GLN A 81 -19.59 -4.24 -6.08
N ARG A 82 -19.03 -3.05 -5.85
CA ARG A 82 -17.59 -2.78 -6.05
C ARG A 82 -16.74 -3.66 -5.13
N ALA A 83 -17.12 -3.80 -3.86
CA ALA A 83 -16.40 -4.63 -2.89
C ALA A 83 -16.38 -6.11 -3.32
N HIS A 84 -17.50 -6.65 -3.83
CA HIS A 84 -17.54 -8.01 -4.40
C HIS A 84 -16.60 -8.16 -5.60
N GLY A 85 -16.56 -7.18 -6.50
CA GLY A 85 -15.63 -7.17 -7.64
C GLY A 85 -14.16 -7.19 -7.19
N LEU A 86 -13.81 -6.37 -6.20
CA LEU A 86 -12.45 -6.33 -5.64
C LEU A 86 -12.09 -7.64 -4.92
N LEU A 87 -13.02 -8.24 -4.17
CA LEU A 87 -12.79 -9.55 -3.56
C LEU A 87 -12.56 -10.65 -4.62
N ALA A 88 -13.28 -10.61 -5.72
CA ALA A 88 -13.08 -11.53 -6.84
C ALA A 88 -11.70 -11.31 -7.49
N GLN A 89 -11.29 -10.05 -7.72
CA GLN A 89 -9.96 -9.71 -8.23
C GLN A 89 -8.84 -10.20 -7.30
N MET A 90 -9.06 -10.16 -5.99
CA MET A 90 -8.13 -10.68 -4.98
C MET A 90 -8.22 -12.22 -4.79
N GLY A 91 -9.08 -12.93 -5.51
CA GLY A 91 -9.25 -14.38 -5.41
C GLY A 91 -9.84 -14.86 -4.08
N ILE A 92 -10.65 -14.03 -3.41
CA ILE A 92 -11.27 -14.31 -2.10
C ILE A 92 -12.76 -13.93 -2.05
N ALA A 93 -13.49 -14.07 -3.17
CA ALA A 93 -14.90 -13.68 -3.27
C ALA A 93 -15.81 -14.40 -2.26
N ASP A 94 -15.49 -15.66 -1.95
CA ASP A 94 -16.20 -16.52 -0.99
C ASP A 94 -16.06 -16.08 0.47
N GLN A 95 -15.16 -15.13 0.77
CA GLN A 95 -14.90 -14.64 2.12
C GLN A 95 -15.77 -13.42 2.52
N ALA A 96 -16.60 -12.88 1.62
CA ALA A 96 -17.29 -11.60 1.78
C ALA A 96 -18.09 -11.48 3.10
N MET A 97 -18.76 -12.54 3.53
CA MET A 97 -19.64 -12.54 4.71
C MET A 97 -18.92 -12.96 6.01
N LYS A 98 -17.65 -13.36 5.91
CA LYS A 98 -16.85 -13.72 7.10
C LYS A 98 -16.31 -12.50 7.81
N TYR A 99 -15.76 -12.75 9.00
CA TYR A 99 -15.08 -11.75 9.82
C TYR A 99 -13.56 -11.94 9.76
N PRO A 100 -12.76 -10.90 10.04
CA PRO A 100 -11.30 -10.99 9.96
C PRO A 100 -10.68 -12.19 10.71
N ALA A 101 -11.20 -12.54 11.87
CA ALA A 101 -10.70 -13.66 12.68
C ALA A 101 -10.85 -15.04 12.00
N GLU A 102 -11.71 -15.15 11.00
CA GLU A 102 -11.96 -16.38 10.25
C GLU A 102 -11.03 -16.55 9.04
N LEU A 103 -10.21 -15.52 8.74
CA LEU A 103 -9.34 -15.46 7.57
C LEU A 103 -7.88 -15.74 7.94
N SER A 104 -7.16 -16.38 7.00
CA SER A 104 -5.71 -16.47 7.11
C SER A 104 -5.05 -15.09 6.98
N GLY A 105 -3.80 -14.94 7.43
CA GLY A 105 -3.05 -13.68 7.31
C GLY A 105 -2.96 -13.18 5.86
N GLY A 106 -2.67 -14.07 4.89
CA GLY A 106 -2.64 -13.70 3.47
C GLY A 106 -4.02 -13.26 2.92
N GLN A 107 -5.09 -13.89 3.38
CA GLN A 107 -6.45 -13.45 3.04
C GLN A 107 -6.76 -12.08 3.66
N GLN A 108 -6.41 -11.86 4.93
CA GLN A 108 -6.59 -10.57 5.59
C GLN A 108 -5.83 -9.45 4.88
N GLN A 109 -4.61 -9.73 4.41
CA GLN A 109 -3.82 -8.76 3.66
C GLN A 109 -4.45 -8.44 2.30
N ARG A 110 -4.95 -9.43 1.59
CA ARG A 110 -5.68 -9.21 0.33
C ARG A 110 -6.98 -8.43 0.54
N VAL A 111 -7.67 -8.61 1.67
CA VAL A 111 -8.80 -7.75 2.07
C VAL A 111 -8.34 -6.32 2.34
N ALA A 112 -7.20 -6.11 3.02
CA ALA A 112 -6.66 -4.77 3.26
C ALA A 112 -6.30 -4.05 1.95
N ILE A 113 -5.78 -4.78 0.96
CA ILE A 113 -5.54 -4.26 -0.40
C ILE A 113 -6.88 -3.88 -1.06
N ALA A 114 -7.86 -4.79 -1.07
CA ALA A 114 -9.18 -4.52 -1.63
C ALA A 114 -9.87 -3.31 -0.97
N ARG A 115 -9.75 -3.17 0.35
CA ARG A 115 -10.27 -2.02 1.11
C ARG A 115 -9.63 -0.70 0.66
N ALA A 116 -8.33 -0.67 0.44
CA ALA A 116 -7.64 0.50 -0.05
C ALA A 116 -8.07 0.85 -1.48
N LEU A 117 -8.18 -0.15 -2.37
CA LEU A 117 -8.64 -0.01 -3.75
C LEU A 117 -10.10 0.45 -3.87
N ALA A 118 -10.95 0.13 -2.88
CA ALA A 118 -12.35 0.53 -2.89
C ALA A 118 -12.54 2.06 -2.91
N MET A 119 -11.54 2.80 -2.45
CA MET A 119 -11.52 4.26 -2.51
C MET A 119 -11.07 4.83 -3.85
N ASP A 120 -10.78 3.99 -4.86
CA ASP A 120 -10.34 4.41 -6.18
C ASP A 120 -9.13 5.37 -6.09
N PRO A 121 -8.03 4.90 -5.52
CA PRO A 121 -6.87 5.75 -5.28
C PRO A 121 -6.06 5.97 -6.56
N GLU A 122 -5.39 7.12 -6.64
CA GLU A 122 -4.42 7.43 -7.69
C GLU A 122 -3.02 6.92 -7.36
N LEU A 123 -2.77 6.67 -6.08
CA LEU A 123 -1.51 6.15 -5.55
C LEU A 123 -1.78 5.14 -4.44
N MET A 124 -1.13 3.99 -4.50
CA MET A 124 -1.12 2.99 -3.44
C MET A 124 0.22 2.98 -2.71
N LEU A 125 0.16 3.06 -1.39
CA LEU A 125 1.32 2.95 -0.49
C LEU A 125 1.29 1.60 0.20
N PHE A 126 2.40 0.86 0.17
CA PHE A 126 2.56 -0.43 0.85
C PHE A 126 3.73 -0.37 1.82
N ASP A 127 3.45 -0.50 3.12
CA ASP A 127 4.45 -0.52 4.18
C ASP A 127 4.68 -1.96 4.64
N GLU A 128 5.67 -2.63 4.04
CA GLU A 128 6.05 -4.02 4.31
C GLU A 128 4.87 -5.02 4.30
N PRO A 129 4.10 -5.12 3.20
CA PRO A 129 2.82 -5.82 3.16
C PRO A 129 2.92 -7.35 3.39
N THR A 130 4.11 -7.92 3.36
CA THR A 130 4.34 -9.37 3.51
C THR A 130 5.05 -9.77 4.80
N SER A 131 5.59 -8.80 5.56
CA SER A 131 6.48 -9.09 6.70
C SER A 131 5.78 -9.77 7.90
N ALA A 132 4.45 -9.70 7.97
CA ALA A 132 3.64 -10.38 9.00
C ALA A 132 3.08 -11.75 8.53
N LEU A 133 3.52 -12.25 7.37
CA LEU A 133 2.98 -13.46 6.75
C LEU A 133 3.96 -14.63 6.79
N ASP A 134 3.40 -15.84 6.84
CA ASP A 134 4.16 -17.07 6.61
C ASP A 134 4.64 -17.12 5.14
N PRO A 135 5.82 -17.71 4.85
CA PRO A 135 6.40 -17.75 3.50
C PRO A 135 5.46 -18.32 2.42
N GLU A 136 4.62 -19.29 2.78
CA GLU A 136 3.66 -19.91 1.88
C GLU A 136 2.56 -18.92 1.40
N ARG A 137 2.26 -17.90 2.22
CA ARG A 137 1.21 -16.91 1.97
C ARG A 137 1.73 -15.62 1.34
N VAL A 138 3.03 -15.37 1.42
CA VAL A 138 3.70 -14.22 0.79
C VAL A 138 3.41 -14.19 -0.70
N LYS A 139 3.52 -15.34 -1.37
CA LYS A 139 3.32 -15.43 -2.82
C LYS A 139 1.95 -14.91 -3.27
N GLU A 140 0.87 -15.28 -2.58
CA GLU A 140 -0.49 -14.87 -2.94
C GLU A 140 -0.68 -13.34 -2.89
N VAL A 141 -0.06 -12.68 -1.92
CA VAL A 141 -0.10 -11.21 -1.78
C VAL A 141 0.75 -10.54 -2.84
N LEU A 142 1.95 -11.06 -3.13
CA LEU A 142 2.81 -10.53 -4.19
C LEU A 142 2.18 -10.71 -5.56
N ASP A 143 1.49 -11.82 -5.82
CA ASP A 143 0.77 -12.05 -7.09
C ASP A 143 -0.36 -11.03 -7.27
N ALA A 144 -1.12 -10.72 -6.20
CA ALA A 144 -2.12 -9.66 -6.24
C ALA A 144 -1.49 -8.29 -6.55
N MET A 145 -0.33 -7.98 -5.95
CA MET A 145 0.38 -6.72 -6.22
C MET A 145 0.96 -6.67 -7.65
N ARG A 146 1.41 -7.80 -8.21
CA ARG A 146 1.83 -7.89 -9.62
C ARG A 146 0.68 -7.54 -10.57
N CYS A 147 -0.51 -8.08 -10.31
CA CYS A 147 -1.70 -7.74 -11.10
C CYS A 147 -1.98 -6.23 -11.06
N LEU A 148 -1.90 -5.60 -9.88
CA LEU A 148 -2.10 -4.14 -9.76
C LEU A 148 -1.06 -3.34 -10.56
N ALA A 149 0.20 -3.77 -10.55
CA ALA A 149 1.26 -3.14 -11.34
C ALA A 149 0.99 -3.29 -12.85
N ALA A 150 0.59 -4.49 -13.29
CA ALA A 150 0.23 -4.76 -14.68
C ALA A 150 -0.99 -3.95 -15.15
N ASP A 151 -1.93 -3.67 -14.26
CA ASP A 151 -3.09 -2.80 -14.50
C ASP A 151 -2.72 -1.29 -14.50
N GLY A 152 -1.45 -0.95 -14.31
CA GLY A 152 -0.95 0.44 -14.35
C GLY A 152 -1.15 1.22 -13.05
N MET A 153 -1.42 0.57 -11.92
CA MET A 153 -1.53 1.25 -10.63
C MET A 153 -0.20 1.84 -10.20
N THR A 154 -0.18 3.14 -9.94
CA THR A 154 0.99 3.81 -9.34
C THR A 154 1.16 3.35 -7.89
N MET A 155 2.33 2.82 -7.57
CA MET A 155 2.61 2.26 -6.24
C MET A 155 3.94 2.74 -5.68
N VAL A 156 3.98 2.97 -4.37
CA VAL A 156 5.22 3.07 -3.58
C VAL A 156 5.22 1.91 -2.59
N VAL A 157 6.24 1.08 -2.65
CA VAL A 157 6.29 -0.18 -1.87
C VAL A 157 7.57 -0.23 -1.04
N VAL A 158 7.42 -0.30 0.27
CA VAL A 158 8.49 -0.69 1.19
C VAL A 158 8.47 -2.21 1.30
N THR A 159 9.54 -2.87 0.89
CA THR A 159 9.60 -4.33 0.89
C THR A 159 11.02 -4.85 1.11
N HIS A 160 11.11 -6.07 1.60
CA HIS A 160 12.32 -6.90 1.64
C HIS A 160 12.31 -7.99 0.55
N GLU A 161 11.24 -8.07 -0.24
CA GLU A 161 11.07 -9.03 -1.32
C GLU A 161 11.80 -8.56 -2.59
N LEU A 162 13.12 -8.78 -2.65
CA LEU A 162 13.97 -8.29 -3.75
C LEU A 162 13.58 -8.86 -5.12
N GLY A 163 13.14 -10.12 -5.15
CA GLY A 163 12.65 -10.75 -6.39
C GLY A 163 11.44 -10.01 -6.97
N PHE A 164 10.50 -9.64 -6.11
CA PHE A 164 9.33 -8.84 -6.48
C PHE A 164 9.74 -7.43 -6.94
N ALA A 165 10.60 -6.75 -6.18
CA ALA A 165 11.06 -5.41 -6.53
C ALA A 165 11.78 -5.39 -7.89
N ARG A 166 12.63 -6.39 -8.16
CA ARG A 166 13.33 -6.53 -9.45
C ARG A 166 12.38 -6.72 -10.64
N GLU A 167 11.28 -7.45 -10.42
CA GLU A 167 10.31 -7.78 -11.46
C GLU A 167 9.36 -6.61 -11.77
N VAL A 168 8.93 -5.88 -10.73
CA VAL A 168 7.78 -4.97 -10.84
C VAL A 168 8.18 -3.49 -10.77
N ALA A 169 9.27 -3.15 -10.08
CA ALA A 169 9.60 -1.75 -9.86
C ALA A 169 10.24 -1.10 -11.09
N ASP A 170 9.80 0.10 -11.45
CA ASP A 170 10.48 0.97 -12.41
C ASP A 170 11.73 1.58 -11.79
N ARG A 171 11.65 2.01 -10.53
CA ARG A 171 12.71 2.68 -9.79
C ARG A 171 12.88 2.09 -8.39
N VAL A 172 14.11 2.07 -7.92
CA VAL A 172 14.46 1.65 -6.56
C VAL A 172 15.08 2.81 -5.81
N LEU A 173 14.53 3.08 -4.62
CA LEU A 173 15.08 3.98 -3.62
C LEU A 173 15.72 3.14 -2.51
N PHE A 174 17.03 3.14 -2.42
CA PHE A 174 17.75 2.49 -1.33
C PHE A 174 18.04 3.47 -0.19
N MET A 175 17.62 3.11 1.01
CA MET A 175 17.80 3.92 2.21
C MET A 175 18.59 3.17 3.27
N ASP A 176 19.48 3.90 3.91
CA ASP A 176 20.24 3.39 5.05
C ASP A 176 20.51 4.52 6.07
N GLU A 177 20.44 4.19 7.37
CA GLU A 177 20.64 5.14 8.47
C GLU A 177 19.84 6.46 8.33
N GLY A 178 18.58 6.37 7.85
CA GLY A 178 17.71 7.53 7.66
C GLY A 178 18.04 8.40 6.44
N ARG A 179 18.93 7.95 5.55
CA ARG A 179 19.36 8.70 4.38
C ARG A 179 19.07 7.96 3.09
N VAL A 180 18.80 8.70 2.04
CA VAL A 180 18.76 8.15 0.68
C VAL A 180 20.19 7.91 0.23
N VAL A 181 20.55 6.66 0.00
CA VAL A 181 21.87 6.24 -0.47
C VAL A 181 21.88 6.23 -2.00
N GLU A 182 20.87 5.65 -2.62
CA GLU A 182 20.78 5.55 -4.08
C GLU A 182 19.32 5.62 -4.54
N LEU A 183 19.09 6.30 -5.66
CA LEU A 183 17.81 6.33 -6.37
C LEU A 183 18.08 6.13 -7.86
N THR A 184 17.72 4.97 -8.37
CA THR A 184 18.01 4.61 -9.77
C THR A 184 16.92 3.71 -10.37
N ASN A 185 16.99 3.42 -11.65
CA ASN A 185 16.11 2.46 -12.30
C ASN A 185 16.33 1.06 -11.73
N SER A 186 15.28 0.25 -11.64
CA SER A 186 15.34 -1.11 -11.11
C SER A 186 16.40 -1.96 -11.82
N SER A 187 16.45 -1.93 -13.15
CA SER A 187 17.43 -2.67 -13.92
C SER A 187 18.88 -2.31 -13.57
N THR A 188 19.18 -1.02 -13.37
CA THR A 188 20.51 -0.55 -12.97
C THR A 188 20.82 -0.94 -11.54
N PHE A 189 19.86 -0.79 -10.62
CA PHE A 189 20.04 -1.15 -9.20
C PHE A 189 20.45 -2.61 -9.03
N PHE A 190 19.76 -3.52 -9.69
CA PHE A 190 20.01 -4.97 -9.54
C PHE A 190 21.16 -5.53 -10.38
N THR A 191 21.79 -4.72 -11.27
CA THR A 191 22.90 -5.18 -12.11
C THR A 191 24.19 -4.38 -11.90
N GLN A 192 24.08 -3.09 -11.65
CA GLN A 192 25.21 -2.14 -11.65
C GLN A 192 24.99 -1.03 -10.62
N ALA A 193 24.53 -1.36 -9.39
CA ALA A 193 24.39 -0.37 -8.33
C ALA A 193 25.66 0.46 -8.18
N SER A 194 25.52 1.78 -8.11
CA SER A 194 26.66 2.71 -8.06
C SER A 194 27.32 2.73 -6.69
N GLU A 195 26.52 2.61 -5.65
CA GLU A 195 26.98 2.69 -4.26
C GLU A 195 27.44 1.32 -3.75
N GLU A 196 28.55 1.31 -3.02
CA GLU A 196 29.12 0.08 -2.45
C GLU A 196 28.12 -0.61 -1.49
N ARG A 197 27.36 0.18 -0.75
CA ARG A 197 26.37 -0.30 0.21
C ARG A 197 25.17 -0.94 -0.50
N SER A 198 24.73 -0.37 -1.64
CA SER A 198 23.71 -0.95 -2.51
C SER A 198 24.14 -2.27 -3.14
N ARG A 199 25.44 -2.38 -3.50
CA ARG A 199 26.01 -3.63 -4.08
C ARG A 199 26.12 -4.78 -3.08
N ARG A 200 26.16 -4.49 -1.79
CA ARG A 200 26.23 -5.53 -0.73
C ARG A 200 24.84 -5.99 -0.27
N PHE A 201 23.80 -5.32 -0.70
CA PHE A 201 22.39 -5.63 -0.37
C PHE A 201 21.79 -6.57 -1.40
#